data_df9e90ab3e3ff378649b9d36766c65f4
#
_entry.id   df9e90ab3e3ff378649b9d36766c65f4
#
_cell.length_a   1.000
_cell.length_b   1.000
_cell.length_c   1.000
_cell.angle_alpha   90.00
_cell.angle_beta   90.00
_cell.angle_gamma   90.00
#
_symmetry.space_group_name_H-M   'P 1'
#
loop_
_entity.id
_entity.type
_entity.pdbx_description
1 polymer ?
#
loop_
_entity_poly.entity_id
_entity_poly.type
_entity_poly.pdbx_seq_one_letter_code
_entity_poly.pdbx_strand_id
1 'polypeptide(L)'
;MILALIGAGVQAAEPVRVLAIGDSILAWQKWTGRDIPSVYGLLTGAVVENEAQPGARFSNGSGVGRALGFDVRAQYRDGPWDLVLINGGANDFLADCGCRACDPVLDGLIRADLSGEVPSFVRGLLRAGHAVVWLGYYASARSGQFAGCRPYLVEYDARMARLAAATPGLTFVDAEDALDPADRGQFAVDGIHPSPEGARLVAGLLANRVSP
;
A
#
# COMPACT_ATOMS: atom_id res chain seq x y z
N MET A 1 5.18 -11.42 -60.42
CA MET A 1 5.00 -12.06 -59.09
C MET A 1 5.31 -11.00 -58.05
N ILE A 2 4.29 -10.37 -57.47
CA ILE A 2 4.45 -9.27 -56.51
C ILE A 2 4.41 -9.92 -55.11
N LEU A 3 5.53 -9.90 -54.39
CA LEU A 3 5.58 -10.33 -52.99
C LEU A 3 4.99 -9.21 -52.12
N ALA A 4 3.81 -9.45 -51.53
CA ALA A 4 3.26 -8.57 -50.52
C ALA A 4 3.96 -8.88 -49.16
N LEU A 5 4.77 -7.96 -48.67
CA LEU A 5 5.32 -7.98 -47.35
C LEU A 5 4.19 -7.62 -46.36
N ILE A 6 3.63 -8.61 -45.66
CA ILE A 6 2.71 -8.40 -44.56
C ILE A 6 3.57 -8.00 -43.35
N GLY A 7 3.65 -6.71 -43.08
CA GLY A 7 4.24 -6.21 -41.85
C GLY A 7 3.33 -6.59 -40.68
N ALA A 8 3.76 -7.52 -39.80
CA ALA A 8 3.13 -7.75 -38.50
C ALA A 8 3.38 -6.51 -37.63
N GLY A 9 2.36 -5.68 -37.46
CA GLY A 9 2.41 -4.59 -36.49
C GLY A 9 2.57 -5.16 -35.08
N VAL A 10 3.65 -4.80 -34.42
CA VAL A 10 3.81 -5.07 -32.97
C VAL A 10 2.79 -4.20 -32.25
N GLN A 11 1.70 -4.81 -31.78
CA GLN A 11 0.73 -4.13 -30.92
C GLN A 11 1.41 -3.90 -29.56
N ALA A 12 1.58 -2.65 -29.17
CA ALA A 12 2.08 -2.34 -27.84
C ALA A 12 1.11 -2.94 -26.81
N ALA A 13 1.65 -3.62 -25.80
CA ALA A 13 0.82 -4.13 -24.70
C ALA A 13 0.14 -2.95 -24.00
N GLU A 14 -1.13 -3.14 -23.62
CA GLU A 14 -1.85 -2.14 -22.80
C GLU A 14 -1.09 -1.93 -21.49
N PRO A 15 -1.00 -0.66 -21.01
CA PRO A 15 -0.31 -0.40 -19.76
C PRO A 15 -1.08 -1.00 -18.58
N VAL A 16 -0.34 -1.57 -17.63
CA VAL A 16 -0.90 -2.11 -16.39
C VAL A 16 -1.64 -1.01 -15.63
N ARG A 17 -2.85 -1.29 -15.18
CA ARG A 17 -3.69 -0.36 -14.43
C ARG A 17 -3.63 -0.68 -12.94
N VAL A 18 -3.22 0.30 -12.15
CA VAL A 18 -3.01 0.17 -10.71
C VAL A 18 -3.94 1.08 -9.95
N LEU A 19 -4.67 0.54 -8.99
CA LEU A 19 -5.38 1.31 -7.97
C LEU A 19 -4.56 1.30 -6.69
N ALA A 20 -4.16 2.47 -6.19
CA ALA A 20 -3.52 2.61 -4.88
C ALA A 20 -4.53 3.10 -3.85
N ILE A 21 -4.69 2.36 -2.77
CA ILE A 21 -5.57 2.67 -1.64
C ILE A 21 -4.82 2.53 -0.33
N GLY A 22 -5.17 3.33 0.66
CA GLY A 22 -4.51 3.26 1.95
C GLY A 22 -4.52 4.57 2.71
N ASP A 23 -3.50 4.75 3.55
CA ASP A 23 -3.38 5.89 4.43
C ASP A 23 -2.38 6.96 3.92
N SER A 24 -1.85 7.76 4.84
CA SER A 24 -0.94 8.86 4.52
C SER A 24 0.39 8.41 3.89
N ILE A 25 0.82 7.17 4.09
CA ILE A 25 2.06 6.67 3.49
C ILE A 25 1.97 6.66 1.96
N LEU A 26 0.85 6.23 1.40
CA LEU A 26 0.59 6.27 -0.04
C LEU A 26 0.04 7.63 -0.52
N ALA A 27 -0.63 8.38 0.38
CA ALA A 27 -1.23 9.67 0.02
C ALA A 27 -0.25 10.84 0.07
N TRP A 28 0.91 10.69 0.75
CA TRP A 28 1.83 11.80 0.98
C TRP A 28 2.40 12.32 -0.32
N GLN A 29 2.24 13.62 -0.57
CA GLN A 29 2.67 14.32 -1.79
C GLN A 29 1.94 13.93 -3.09
N LYS A 30 0.79 13.24 -3.04
CA LYS A 30 0.05 12.86 -4.25
C LYS A 30 -0.33 14.06 -5.15
N TRP A 31 -0.59 15.24 -4.57
CA TRP A 31 -0.92 16.46 -5.31
C TRP A 31 0.24 17.00 -6.15
N THR A 32 1.46 16.55 -5.90
CA THR A 32 2.67 16.94 -6.65
C THR A 32 3.21 15.81 -7.53
N GLY A 33 2.56 14.64 -7.53
CA GLY A 33 3.02 13.44 -8.26
C GLY A 33 4.33 12.88 -7.72
N ARG A 34 4.65 13.14 -6.45
CA ARG A 34 5.88 12.67 -5.79
C ARG A 34 5.60 11.64 -4.71
N ASP A 35 4.39 11.13 -4.67
CA ASP A 35 3.98 10.01 -3.83
C ASP A 35 4.48 8.67 -4.38
N ILE A 36 4.53 7.67 -3.50
CA ILE A 36 5.00 6.33 -3.87
C ILE A 36 4.27 5.77 -5.09
N PRO A 37 2.91 5.79 -5.16
CA PRO A 37 2.18 5.27 -6.31
C PRO A 37 2.48 5.99 -7.62
N SER A 38 2.54 7.33 -7.63
CA SER A 38 2.86 8.11 -8.83
C SER A 38 4.27 7.81 -9.34
N VAL A 39 5.25 7.73 -8.43
CA VAL A 39 6.64 7.39 -8.79
C VAL A 39 6.74 5.95 -9.29
N TYR A 40 6.00 5.00 -8.69
CA TYR A 40 5.92 3.63 -9.20
C TYR A 40 5.41 3.59 -10.65
N GLY A 41 4.35 4.33 -10.94
CA GLY A 41 3.82 4.44 -12.31
C GLY A 41 4.86 5.00 -13.30
N LEU A 42 5.63 6.03 -12.90
CA LEU A 42 6.70 6.58 -13.72
C LEU A 42 7.83 5.56 -13.99
N LEU A 43 8.17 4.73 -13.01
CA LEU A 43 9.24 3.72 -13.14
C LEU A 43 8.83 2.51 -13.99
N THR A 44 7.55 2.13 -13.95
CA THR A 44 7.05 0.88 -14.57
C THR A 44 6.28 1.11 -15.87
N GLY A 45 5.87 2.35 -16.16
CA GLY A 45 4.95 2.66 -17.25
C GLY A 45 3.47 2.33 -16.92
N ALA A 46 3.16 1.95 -15.69
CA ALA A 46 1.80 1.67 -15.26
C ALA A 46 0.96 2.95 -15.15
N VAL A 47 -0.34 2.83 -15.44
CA VAL A 47 -1.32 3.89 -15.18
C VAL A 47 -1.83 3.72 -13.75
N VAL A 48 -1.52 4.67 -12.88
CA VAL A 48 -1.82 4.60 -11.46
C VAL A 48 -2.90 5.61 -11.08
N GLU A 49 -3.93 5.14 -10.38
CA GLU A 49 -4.89 5.99 -9.69
C GLU A 49 -4.68 5.85 -8.18
N ASN A 50 -4.45 6.99 -7.50
CA ASN A 50 -4.18 7.02 -6.06
C ASN A 50 -5.36 7.61 -5.29
N GLU A 51 -6.15 6.74 -4.64
CA GLU A 51 -7.30 7.09 -3.80
C GLU A 51 -6.95 7.15 -2.30
N ALA A 52 -5.71 6.84 -1.92
CA ALA A 52 -5.26 6.88 -0.53
C ALA A 52 -5.54 8.23 0.14
N GLN A 53 -5.93 8.19 1.42
CA GLN A 53 -6.28 9.36 2.22
C GLN A 53 -5.48 9.40 3.53
N PRO A 54 -4.89 10.55 3.89
CA PRO A 54 -4.24 10.70 5.19
C PRO A 54 -5.21 10.42 6.33
N GLY A 55 -4.78 9.60 7.31
CA GLY A 55 -5.61 9.24 8.46
C GLY A 55 -6.64 8.14 8.21
N ALA A 56 -6.67 7.54 7.02
CA ALA A 56 -7.56 6.42 6.73
C ALA A 56 -7.26 5.20 7.62
N ARG A 57 -8.32 4.44 7.95
CA ARG A 57 -8.31 3.27 8.85
C ARG A 57 -9.18 2.17 8.30
N PHE A 58 -8.93 0.94 8.72
CA PHE A 58 -9.86 -0.19 8.51
C PHE A 58 -11.05 -0.15 9.47
N SER A 59 -10.87 0.34 10.70
CA SER A 59 -11.91 0.42 11.72
C SER A 59 -12.91 1.56 11.52
N ASN A 60 -12.74 2.42 10.51
CA ASN A 60 -13.62 3.58 10.30
C ASN A 60 -14.92 3.21 9.56
N GLY A 61 -15.82 2.53 10.26
CA GLY A 61 -17.12 2.13 9.71
C GLY A 61 -18.20 3.23 9.64
N SER A 62 -17.89 4.50 9.99
CA SER A 62 -18.88 5.58 9.94
C SER A 62 -19.26 5.92 8.48
N GLY A 63 -20.54 6.24 8.24
CA GLY A 63 -21.01 6.61 6.89
C GLY A 63 -20.27 7.82 6.32
N VAL A 64 -19.97 8.81 7.13
CA VAL A 64 -19.21 10.01 6.73
C VAL A 64 -17.74 9.64 6.45
N GLY A 65 -17.11 8.86 7.32
CA GLY A 65 -15.74 8.40 7.11
C GLY A 65 -15.56 7.61 5.81
N ARG A 66 -16.52 6.75 5.50
CA ARG A 66 -16.54 5.99 4.23
C ARG A 66 -16.70 6.92 3.02
N ALA A 67 -17.65 7.84 3.08
CA ALA A 67 -17.90 8.78 1.98
C ALA A 67 -16.71 9.70 1.68
N LEU A 68 -15.89 10.00 2.68
CA LEU A 68 -14.68 10.83 2.55
C LEU A 68 -13.38 10.04 2.32
N GLY A 69 -13.47 8.71 2.16
CA GLY A 69 -12.31 7.85 1.93
C GLY A 69 -11.46 7.55 3.17
N PHE A 70 -11.97 7.86 4.39
CA PHE A 70 -11.28 7.53 5.64
C PHE A 70 -11.47 6.06 6.10
N ASP A 71 -12.27 5.27 5.40
CA ASP A 71 -12.27 3.81 5.46
C ASP A 71 -11.47 3.28 4.25
N VAL A 72 -10.34 2.63 4.50
CA VAL A 72 -9.46 2.12 3.42
C VAL A 72 -10.24 1.22 2.44
N ARG A 73 -11.20 0.44 2.94
CA ARG A 73 -12.02 -0.47 2.10
C ARG A 73 -12.95 0.31 1.17
N ALA A 74 -13.42 1.48 1.59
CA ALA A 74 -14.32 2.33 0.81
C ALA A 74 -13.60 3.14 -0.28
N GLN A 75 -12.27 3.16 -0.27
CA GLN A 75 -11.47 3.73 -1.35
C GLN A 75 -11.43 2.81 -2.58
N TYR A 76 -11.68 1.49 -2.38
CA TYR A 76 -11.80 0.58 -3.50
C TYR A 76 -13.09 0.85 -4.29
N ARG A 77 -12.97 0.85 -5.59
CA ARG A 77 -14.06 0.90 -6.54
C ARG A 77 -13.84 -0.13 -7.65
N ASP A 78 -14.90 -0.72 -8.13
CA ASP A 78 -14.81 -1.64 -9.26
C ASP A 78 -14.20 -0.94 -10.49
N GLY A 79 -13.37 -1.66 -11.19
CA GLY A 79 -12.67 -1.14 -12.36
C GLY A 79 -11.75 -2.19 -12.98
N PRO A 80 -11.19 -1.90 -14.15
CA PRO A 80 -10.28 -2.80 -14.84
C PRO A 80 -8.87 -2.71 -14.25
N TRP A 81 -8.73 -3.01 -12.96
CA TRP A 81 -7.45 -2.96 -12.25
C TRP A 81 -6.73 -4.29 -12.41
N ASP A 82 -5.51 -4.24 -12.92
CA ASP A 82 -4.61 -5.40 -12.93
C ASP A 82 -4.01 -5.61 -11.55
N LEU A 83 -3.78 -4.50 -10.80
CA LEU A 83 -3.14 -4.50 -9.51
C LEU A 83 -3.85 -3.54 -8.54
N VAL A 84 -4.01 -3.96 -7.28
CA VAL A 84 -4.39 -3.08 -6.16
C VAL A 84 -3.22 -2.99 -5.19
N LEU A 85 -2.62 -1.80 -5.09
CA LEU A 85 -1.56 -1.48 -4.13
C LEU A 85 -2.20 -0.95 -2.84
N ILE A 86 -1.90 -1.58 -1.72
CA ILE A 86 -2.55 -1.29 -0.44
C ILE A 86 -1.51 -1.02 0.66
N ASN A 87 -1.84 -0.06 1.51
CA ASN A 87 -1.19 0.17 2.81
C ASN A 87 -2.27 0.58 3.81
N GLY A 88 -2.11 0.29 5.11
CA GLY A 88 -3.05 0.73 6.13
C GLY A 88 -2.96 -0.10 7.41
N GLY A 89 -3.50 0.45 8.52
CA GLY A 89 -3.52 -0.17 9.84
C GLY A 89 -2.85 0.68 10.94
N ALA A 90 -1.83 1.49 10.62
CA ALA A 90 -1.14 2.29 11.63
C ALA A 90 -2.09 3.28 12.34
N ASN A 91 -3.01 3.88 11.60
CA ASN A 91 -3.99 4.81 12.16
C ASN A 91 -5.04 4.10 13.02
N ASP A 92 -5.29 2.81 12.82
CA ASP A 92 -6.13 1.98 13.68
C ASP A 92 -5.47 1.83 15.05
N PHE A 93 -4.18 1.49 15.11
CA PHE A 93 -3.43 1.42 16.37
C PHE A 93 -3.38 2.76 17.10
N LEU A 94 -3.20 3.86 16.36
CA LEU A 94 -3.17 5.19 16.97
C LEU A 94 -4.54 5.57 17.54
N ALA A 95 -5.61 5.39 16.76
CA ALA A 95 -6.93 5.90 17.12
C ALA A 95 -7.67 5.02 18.14
N ASP A 96 -7.55 3.70 18.02
CA ASP A 96 -8.40 2.78 18.77
C ASP A 96 -7.74 2.28 20.06
N CYS A 97 -6.40 2.35 20.16
CA CYS A 97 -5.67 1.96 21.39
C CYS A 97 -4.55 2.94 21.81
N GLY A 98 -4.34 4.04 21.07
CA GLY A 98 -3.29 5.02 21.39
C GLY A 98 -1.89 4.42 21.40
N CYS A 99 -1.64 3.41 20.57
CA CYS A 99 -0.37 2.67 20.52
C CYS A 99 0.00 1.99 21.86
N ARG A 100 -0.99 1.58 22.66
CA ARG A 100 -0.80 0.93 23.97
C ARG A 100 -1.77 -0.23 24.11
N ALA A 101 -1.26 -1.40 24.54
CA ALA A 101 -2.08 -2.60 24.68
C ALA A 101 -2.98 -2.88 23.46
N CYS A 102 -2.39 -2.80 22.26
CA CYS A 102 -3.09 -2.83 20.98
C CYS A 102 -3.37 -4.26 20.46
N ASP A 103 -3.12 -5.31 21.23
CA ASP A 103 -3.37 -6.68 20.79
C ASP A 103 -4.80 -6.91 20.26
N PRO A 104 -5.87 -6.35 20.90
CA PRO A 104 -7.22 -6.50 20.35
C PRO A 104 -7.41 -5.81 19.00
N VAL A 105 -6.75 -4.66 18.75
CA VAL A 105 -6.80 -3.95 17.48
C VAL A 105 -6.04 -4.76 16.42
N LEU A 106 -4.85 -5.24 16.75
CA LEU A 106 -4.06 -6.12 15.89
C LEU A 106 -4.86 -7.36 15.48
N ASP A 107 -5.51 -8.03 16.44
CA ASP A 107 -6.32 -9.21 16.19
C ASP A 107 -7.62 -8.90 15.42
N GLY A 108 -8.15 -7.69 15.52
CA GLY A 108 -9.23 -7.21 14.65
C GLY A 108 -8.80 -7.09 13.20
N LEU A 109 -7.65 -6.48 12.98
CA LEU A 109 -7.08 -6.31 11.64
C LEU A 109 -6.65 -7.65 11.04
N ILE A 110 -5.78 -8.38 11.72
CA ILE A 110 -5.29 -9.69 11.29
C ILE A 110 -4.88 -10.54 12.51
N ARG A 111 -5.52 -11.69 12.71
CA ARG A 111 -5.20 -12.64 13.78
C ARG A 111 -3.95 -13.48 13.46
N ALA A 112 -3.46 -14.19 14.47
CA ALA A 112 -2.35 -15.13 14.32
C ALA A 112 -2.69 -16.29 13.35
N ASP A 113 -3.97 -16.66 13.20
CA ASP A 113 -4.47 -17.66 12.25
C ASP A 113 -4.72 -17.07 10.84
N LEU A 114 -4.31 -15.83 10.60
CA LEU A 114 -4.46 -15.10 9.34
C LEU A 114 -5.93 -14.84 8.94
N SER A 115 -6.84 -14.82 9.91
CA SER A 115 -8.19 -14.30 9.77
C SER A 115 -8.27 -12.83 10.22
N GLY A 116 -9.36 -12.13 9.91
CA GLY A 116 -9.57 -10.74 10.32
C GLY A 116 -10.09 -9.87 9.17
N GLU A 117 -10.18 -8.56 9.43
CA GLU A 117 -10.73 -7.61 8.45
C GLU A 117 -9.85 -7.48 7.20
N VAL A 118 -8.54 -7.34 7.40
CA VAL A 118 -7.58 -7.16 6.30
C VAL A 118 -7.50 -8.40 5.41
N PRO A 119 -7.30 -9.63 5.95
CA PRO A 119 -7.35 -10.83 5.13
C PRO A 119 -8.67 -11.02 4.38
N SER A 120 -9.80 -10.66 4.99
CA SER A 120 -11.11 -10.76 4.35
C SER A 120 -11.24 -9.81 3.16
N PHE A 121 -10.76 -8.58 3.31
CA PHE A 121 -10.73 -7.57 2.27
C PHE A 121 -9.81 -7.99 1.11
N VAL A 122 -8.57 -8.38 1.42
CA VAL A 122 -7.59 -8.86 0.42
C VAL A 122 -8.14 -10.03 -0.39
N ARG A 123 -8.72 -11.04 0.29
CA ARG A 123 -9.35 -12.18 -0.42
C ARG A 123 -10.53 -11.75 -1.29
N GLY A 124 -11.23 -10.68 -0.91
CA GLY A 124 -12.27 -10.06 -1.73
C GLY A 124 -11.74 -9.55 -3.06
N LEU A 125 -10.64 -8.79 -3.02
CA LEU A 125 -9.95 -8.24 -4.20
C LEU A 125 -9.40 -9.33 -5.11
N LEU A 126 -8.78 -10.36 -4.53
CA LEU A 126 -8.28 -11.51 -5.29
C LEU A 126 -9.40 -12.25 -6.01
N ARG A 127 -10.57 -12.44 -5.35
CA ARG A 127 -11.76 -13.05 -6.01
C ARG A 127 -12.35 -12.17 -7.11
N ALA A 128 -12.16 -10.84 -7.02
CA ALA A 128 -12.53 -9.92 -8.09
C ALA A 128 -11.55 -9.97 -9.29
N GLY A 129 -10.47 -10.76 -9.19
CA GLY A 129 -9.53 -10.98 -10.28
C GLY A 129 -8.29 -10.07 -10.26
N HIS A 130 -8.13 -9.25 -9.22
CA HIS A 130 -6.98 -8.36 -9.12
C HIS A 130 -5.78 -9.06 -8.48
N ALA A 131 -4.57 -8.77 -8.95
CA ALA A 131 -3.38 -8.98 -8.12
C ALA A 131 -3.37 -7.95 -6.97
N VAL A 132 -2.85 -8.32 -5.80
CA VAL A 132 -2.79 -7.44 -4.63
C VAL A 132 -1.35 -7.32 -4.16
N VAL A 133 -0.90 -6.08 -3.95
CA VAL A 133 0.35 -5.78 -3.28
C VAL A 133 0.06 -5.05 -1.98
N TRP A 134 0.56 -5.60 -0.90
CA TRP A 134 0.54 -4.95 0.41
C TRP A 134 1.89 -4.35 0.72
N LEU A 135 1.93 -3.03 0.88
CA LEU A 135 3.11 -2.31 1.32
C LEU A 135 3.10 -2.23 2.86
N GLY A 136 4.07 -2.87 3.50
CA GLY A 136 4.30 -2.78 4.94
C GLY A 136 4.80 -1.42 5.38
N TYR A 137 4.89 -1.25 6.70
CA TYR A 137 5.42 -0.04 7.30
C TYR A 137 6.94 -0.10 7.46
N TYR A 138 7.53 1.00 7.87
CA TYR A 138 8.98 1.17 8.08
C TYR A 138 9.26 1.86 9.43
N ALA A 139 10.48 1.72 9.92
CA ALA A 139 10.96 2.53 11.04
C ALA A 139 11.14 3.98 10.60
N SER A 140 10.40 4.90 11.21
CA SER A 140 10.46 6.33 10.90
C SER A 140 11.64 7.01 11.63
N ALA A 141 12.18 8.09 11.06
CA ALA A 141 13.24 8.88 11.68
C ALA A 141 12.80 9.57 12.98
N ARG A 142 11.48 9.75 13.14
CA ARG A 142 10.83 10.21 14.38
C ARG A 142 9.54 9.44 14.56
N SER A 143 9.28 8.97 15.76
CA SER A 143 8.04 8.23 16.04
C SER A 143 6.82 9.14 16.29
N GLY A 144 7.03 10.38 16.78
CA GLY A 144 5.95 11.32 17.02
C GLY A 144 4.79 10.70 17.81
N GLN A 145 3.57 10.88 17.33
CA GLN A 145 2.36 10.28 17.90
C GLN A 145 2.30 8.74 17.77
N PHE A 146 3.13 8.14 16.92
CA PHE A 146 3.22 6.69 16.72
C PHE A 146 4.30 6.03 17.59
N ALA A 147 4.86 6.72 18.59
CA ALA A 147 6.00 6.27 19.39
C ALA A 147 5.82 4.86 20.01
N GLY A 148 4.62 4.49 20.42
CA GLY A 148 4.31 3.18 20.98
C GLY A 148 3.84 2.14 19.95
N CYS A 149 3.58 2.53 18.69
CA CYS A 149 2.98 1.65 17.69
C CYS A 149 3.98 0.64 17.10
N ARG A 150 5.27 0.94 17.13
CA ARG A 150 6.29 0.16 16.42
C ARG A 150 6.22 -1.35 16.67
N PRO A 151 6.12 -1.86 17.91
CA PRO A 151 6.02 -3.30 18.13
C PRO A 151 4.80 -3.95 17.46
N TYR A 152 3.66 -3.25 17.45
CA TYR A 152 2.43 -3.73 16.82
C TYR A 152 2.52 -3.69 15.30
N LEU A 153 3.17 -2.67 14.73
CA LEU A 153 3.41 -2.58 13.28
C LEU A 153 4.33 -3.70 12.81
N VAL A 154 5.41 -4.01 13.55
CA VAL A 154 6.31 -5.13 13.22
C VAL A 154 5.57 -6.46 13.22
N GLU A 155 4.75 -6.74 14.25
CA GLU A 155 3.96 -7.98 14.30
C GLU A 155 2.87 -7.99 13.22
N TYR A 156 2.25 -6.85 12.94
CA TYR A 156 1.27 -6.71 11.86
C TYR A 156 1.88 -7.06 10.51
N ASP A 157 3.03 -6.48 10.18
CA ASP A 157 3.75 -6.75 8.93
C ASP A 157 4.23 -8.20 8.86
N ALA A 158 4.68 -8.78 9.98
CA ALA A 158 5.02 -10.20 10.04
C ALA A 158 3.80 -11.10 9.75
N ARG A 159 2.60 -10.76 10.24
CA ARG A 159 1.37 -11.48 9.91
C ARG A 159 0.98 -11.28 8.45
N MET A 160 1.15 -10.09 7.90
CA MET A 160 0.89 -9.82 6.48
C MET A 160 1.86 -10.59 5.56
N ALA A 161 3.13 -10.68 5.92
CA ALA A 161 4.11 -11.50 5.20
C ALA A 161 3.72 -12.99 5.20
N ARG A 162 3.26 -13.52 6.35
CA ARG A 162 2.75 -14.91 6.42
C ARG A 162 1.48 -15.10 5.59
N LEU A 163 0.58 -14.10 5.59
CA LEU A 163 -0.62 -14.15 4.76
C LEU A 163 -0.25 -14.20 3.28
N ALA A 164 0.69 -13.38 2.84
CA ALA A 164 1.16 -13.35 1.46
C ALA A 164 1.80 -14.68 1.05
N ALA A 165 2.64 -15.26 1.92
CA ALA A 165 3.24 -16.57 1.66
C ALA A 165 2.21 -17.71 1.50
N ALA A 166 1.02 -17.57 2.12
CA ALA A 166 -0.07 -18.54 2.08
C ALA A 166 -1.16 -18.23 1.04
N THR A 167 -1.07 -17.09 0.32
CA THR A 167 -2.17 -16.60 -0.52
C THR A 167 -1.66 -16.24 -1.92
N PRO A 168 -1.84 -17.10 -2.93
CA PRO A 168 -1.48 -16.78 -4.31
C PRO A 168 -2.17 -15.49 -4.79
N GLY A 169 -1.40 -14.65 -5.50
CA GLY A 169 -1.89 -13.35 -5.99
C GLY A 169 -1.74 -12.19 -4.99
N LEU A 170 -1.33 -12.47 -3.74
CA LEU A 170 -0.93 -11.45 -2.77
C LEU A 170 0.60 -11.39 -2.67
N THR A 171 1.16 -10.20 -2.82
CA THR A 171 2.58 -9.92 -2.58
C THR A 171 2.71 -8.97 -1.39
N PHE A 172 3.55 -9.31 -0.42
CA PHE A 172 3.96 -8.39 0.65
C PHE A 172 5.30 -7.77 0.30
N VAL A 173 5.39 -6.45 0.41
CA VAL A 173 6.63 -5.69 0.22
C VAL A 173 6.90 -4.93 1.52
N ASP A 174 8.00 -5.25 2.17
CA ASP A 174 8.42 -4.57 3.39
C ASP A 174 9.10 -3.24 3.03
N ALA A 175 8.49 -2.12 3.41
CA ALA A 175 9.06 -0.81 3.14
C ALA A 175 10.34 -0.52 3.95
N GLU A 176 10.61 -1.28 5.01
CA GLU A 176 11.90 -1.19 5.74
C GLU A 176 13.09 -1.60 4.88
N ASP A 177 12.91 -2.46 3.90
CA ASP A 177 13.97 -2.84 2.95
C ASP A 177 14.47 -1.64 2.10
N ALA A 178 13.73 -0.54 2.07
CA ALA A 178 14.05 0.64 1.25
C ALA A 178 14.51 1.86 2.05
N LEU A 179 14.17 1.95 3.33
CA LEU A 179 14.36 3.18 4.11
C LEU A 179 15.27 2.97 5.31
N ASP A 180 16.26 3.87 5.47
CA ASP A 180 17.10 3.95 6.66
C ASP A 180 16.60 5.07 7.60
N PRO A 181 16.10 4.75 8.81
CA PRO A 181 15.61 5.75 9.75
C PRO A 181 16.70 6.72 10.24
N ALA A 182 17.99 6.39 10.06
CA ALA A 182 19.11 7.28 10.35
C ALA A 182 19.32 8.36 9.27
N ASP A 183 18.90 8.08 8.04
CA ASP A 183 18.98 9.04 6.93
C ASP A 183 17.72 9.93 6.89
N ARG A 184 17.82 11.10 7.51
CA ARG A 184 16.72 12.07 7.56
C ARG A 184 16.30 12.61 6.19
N GLY A 185 17.14 12.51 5.17
CA GLY A 185 16.84 12.93 3.80
C GLY A 185 15.71 12.10 3.17
N GLN A 186 15.53 10.88 3.64
CA GLN A 186 14.49 9.97 3.16
C GLN A 186 13.10 10.27 3.75
N PHE A 187 13.02 11.17 4.73
CA PHE A 187 11.76 11.51 5.43
C PHE A 187 11.38 12.96 5.24
N ALA A 188 10.08 13.24 5.29
CA ALA A 188 9.54 14.59 5.35
C ALA A 188 9.94 15.28 6.67
N VAL A 189 9.62 16.56 6.80
CA VAL A 189 10.00 17.37 7.98
C VAL A 189 9.45 16.78 9.29
N ASP A 190 8.32 16.07 9.25
CA ASP A 190 7.75 15.40 10.41
C ASP A 190 8.55 14.16 10.84
N GLY A 191 9.42 13.63 9.95
CA GLY A 191 10.24 12.45 10.19
C GLY A 191 9.45 11.14 10.18
N ILE A 192 8.19 11.16 9.76
CA ILE A 192 7.28 10.01 9.69
C ILE A 192 7.01 9.63 8.25
N HIS A 193 6.55 10.60 7.44
CA HIS A 193 6.20 10.36 6.04
C HIS A 193 7.44 10.37 5.15
N PRO A 194 7.41 9.68 4.00
CA PRO A 194 8.53 9.69 3.08
C PRO A 194 8.73 11.08 2.46
N SER A 195 9.97 11.51 2.31
CA SER A 195 10.33 12.62 1.42
C SER A 195 10.15 12.20 -0.04
N PRO A 196 10.34 13.10 -1.03
CA PRO A 196 10.41 12.68 -2.43
C PRO A 196 11.48 11.61 -2.70
N GLU A 197 12.60 11.67 -1.98
CA GLU A 197 13.64 10.66 -2.08
C GLU A 197 13.20 9.33 -1.46
N GLY A 198 12.61 9.35 -0.25
CA GLY A 198 12.05 8.15 0.38
C GLY A 198 10.96 7.50 -0.48
N ALA A 199 10.07 8.32 -1.06
CA ALA A 199 9.04 7.82 -1.98
C ALA A 199 9.66 7.14 -3.21
N ARG A 200 10.75 7.69 -3.76
CA ARG A 200 11.48 7.10 -4.89
C ARG A 200 12.13 5.76 -4.52
N LEU A 201 12.72 5.65 -3.34
CA LEU A 201 13.32 4.41 -2.85
C LEU A 201 12.27 3.30 -2.68
N VAL A 202 11.15 3.61 -2.02
CA VAL A 202 10.05 2.64 -1.84
C VAL A 202 9.40 2.25 -3.18
N ALA A 203 9.18 3.21 -4.07
CA ALA A 203 8.66 2.94 -5.41
C ALA A 203 9.61 2.07 -6.23
N GLY A 204 10.92 2.28 -6.12
CA GLY A 204 11.95 1.44 -6.74
C GLY A 204 11.94 0.02 -6.18
N LEU A 205 11.79 -0.15 -4.86
CA LEU A 205 11.63 -1.46 -4.24
C LEU A 205 10.37 -2.18 -4.78
N LEU A 206 9.24 -1.47 -4.84
CA LEU A 206 8.00 -2.01 -5.42
C LEU A 206 8.21 -2.45 -6.87
N ALA A 207 8.82 -1.61 -7.71
CA ALA A 207 9.08 -1.93 -9.11
C ALA A 207 9.98 -3.17 -9.30
N ASN A 208 10.89 -3.42 -8.37
CA ASN A 208 11.77 -4.60 -8.41
C ASN A 208 11.10 -5.88 -7.88
N ARG A 209 10.09 -5.77 -7.02
CA ARG A 209 9.41 -6.92 -6.37
C ARG A 209 8.11 -7.29 -7.05
N VAL A 210 7.51 -6.34 -7.76
CA VAL A 210 6.23 -6.49 -8.43
C VAL A 210 6.46 -6.24 -9.91
N SER A 211 6.61 -7.33 -10.67
CA SER A 211 6.61 -7.23 -12.13
C SER A 211 5.17 -6.96 -12.59
N PRO A 212 4.94 -5.89 -13.36
CA PRO A 212 3.63 -5.64 -13.97
C PRO A 212 3.27 -6.70 -15.01
#